data_568aa1718acea7e7b17f289abc6729d6
#
_entry.id   568aa1718acea7e7b17f289abc6729d6
#
_cell.length_a   1.000
_cell.length_b   1.000
_cell.length_c   1.000
_cell.angle_alpha   90.00
_cell.angle_beta   90.00
_cell.angle_gamma   90.00
#
_symmetry.space_group_name_H-M   'P 1'
#
loop_
_entity.id
_entity.type
_entity.pdbx_description
1 polymer ?
#
loop_
_entity_poly.entity_id
_entity_poly.type
_entity_poly.pdbx_seq_one_letter_code
_entity_poly.pdbx_strand_id
1 'polypeptide(L)'
;MISEKQLCALIDRLEAQMLRQWVETGLVRAAGSAEAMHFDETDVVRVRLICELHYELAVEEETLPLVVSLMDQIYDLRRSSRAVAAAIADEPEEVQMRIAAAAAKWLRP
;
A
#
# COMPACT_ATOMS: atom_id res chain seq x y z
N MET A 1 3.40 6.38 16.45
CA MET A 1 3.50 7.35 15.36
C MET A 1 4.83 8.08 15.40
N ILE A 2 5.39 8.40 14.26
CA ILE A 2 6.64 9.13 14.18
C ILE A 2 6.44 10.47 13.46
N SER A 3 7.34 11.42 13.75
CA SER A 3 7.29 12.75 13.17
C SER A 3 7.93 12.78 11.78
N GLU A 4 7.73 13.89 11.06
CA GLU A 4 8.40 14.14 9.78
C GLU A 4 9.92 14.01 9.91
N LYS A 5 10.48 14.59 10.94
CA LYS A 5 11.94 14.57 11.19
C LYS A 5 12.43 13.13 11.43
N GLN A 6 11.68 12.38 12.22
CA GLN A 6 12.03 10.98 12.50
C GLN A 6 11.93 10.12 11.24
N LEU A 7 10.92 10.35 10.43
CA LEU A 7 10.75 9.62 9.17
C LEU A 7 11.89 9.89 8.20
N CYS A 8 12.30 11.15 8.05
CA CYS A 8 13.42 11.50 7.19
C CYS A 8 14.75 10.93 7.70
N ALA A 9 14.89 10.77 9.01
CA ALA A 9 16.07 10.13 9.59
C ALA A 9 16.07 8.62 9.37
N LEU A 10 14.89 8.01 9.31
CA LEU A 10 14.72 6.57 9.16
C LEU A 10 14.94 6.09 7.73
N ILE A 11 14.58 6.88 6.75
CA ILE A 11 14.63 6.51 5.33
C ILE A 11 15.73 7.32 4.64
N ASP A 12 16.74 6.64 4.13
CA ASP A 12 17.80 7.27 3.36
C ASP A 12 17.25 7.93 2.11
N ARG A 13 17.85 9.06 1.71
CA ARG A 13 17.50 9.81 0.51
C ARG A 13 16.16 10.54 0.58
N LEU A 14 15.37 10.35 1.65
CA LEU A 14 14.12 11.07 1.81
C LEU A 14 14.39 12.48 2.34
N GLU A 15 14.00 13.48 1.56
CA GLU A 15 14.11 14.87 1.96
C GLU A 15 12.74 15.39 2.44
N ALA A 16 12.78 16.25 3.46
CA ALA A 16 11.57 16.81 4.05
C ALA A 16 10.69 17.54 3.02
N GLN A 17 11.31 18.27 2.11
CA GLN A 17 10.60 19.00 1.06
C GLN A 17 9.83 18.05 0.15
N MET A 18 10.43 16.96 -0.24
CA MET A 18 9.80 15.95 -1.09
C MET A 18 8.64 15.28 -0.36
N LEU A 19 8.86 14.92 0.91
CA LEU A 19 7.81 14.32 1.73
C LEU A 19 6.60 15.22 1.86
N ARG A 20 6.82 16.51 2.10
CA ARG A 20 5.74 17.48 2.18
C ARG A 20 4.97 17.61 0.87
N GLN A 21 5.67 17.58 -0.25
CA GLN A 21 5.06 17.62 -1.56
C GLN A 21 4.17 16.40 -1.79
N TRP A 22 4.64 15.23 -1.40
CA TRP A 22 3.86 14.00 -1.53
C TRP A 22 2.62 14.00 -0.64
N VAL A 23 2.71 14.59 0.54
CA VAL A 23 1.54 14.76 1.42
C VAL A 23 0.55 15.75 0.81
N GLU A 24 1.02 16.87 0.28
CA GLU A 24 0.16 17.88 -0.35
C GLU A 24 -0.62 17.31 -1.54
N THR A 25 0.03 16.49 -2.35
CA THR A 25 -0.60 15.90 -3.54
C THR A 25 -1.47 14.69 -3.23
N GLY A 26 -1.51 14.25 -1.97
CA GLY A 26 -2.30 13.10 -1.55
C GLY A 26 -1.64 11.75 -1.81
N LEU A 27 -0.40 11.73 -2.27
CA LEU A 27 0.33 10.49 -2.51
C LEU A 27 0.66 9.78 -1.19
N VAL A 28 0.91 10.55 -0.14
CA VAL A 28 1.21 10.06 1.20
C VAL A 28 0.21 10.65 2.18
N ARG A 29 -0.25 9.85 3.13
CA ARG A 29 -1.11 10.33 4.22
C ARG A 29 -0.26 10.74 5.41
N ALA A 30 -0.70 11.80 6.07
CA ALA A 30 -0.13 12.24 7.33
C ALA A 30 -1.25 12.64 8.27
N ALA A 31 -1.10 12.32 9.56
CA ALA A 31 -2.00 12.80 10.59
C ALA A 31 -1.47 14.11 11.14
N GLY A 32 -2.35 14.92 11.70
CA GLY A 32 -1.99 16.20 12.30
C GLY A 32 -2.00 17.36 11.31
N SER A 33 -1.41 18.48 11.73
CA SER A 33 -1.34 19.69 10.91
C SER A 33 -0.08 19.71 10.05
N ALA A 34 -0.02 20.67 9.12
CA ALA A 34 1.15 20.84 8.26
C ALA A 34 2.45 21.11 9.04
N GLU A 35 2.33 21.72 10.24
CA GLU A 35 3.48 22.01 11.10
C GLU A 35 3.86 20.84 12.02
N ALA A 36 2.95 19.87 12.19
CA ALA A 36 3.15 18.76 13.14
C ALA A 36 2.58 17.46 12.56
N MET A 37 3.13 17.04 11.43
CA MET A 37 2.72 15.81 10.77
C MET A 37 3.23 14.58 11.50
N HIS A 38 2.38 13.57 11.58
CA HIS A 38 2.70 12.26 12.17
C HIS A 38 2.35 11.14 11.20
N PHE A 39 3.15 10.09 11.23
CA PHE A 39 3.02 8.96 10.32
C PHE A 39 2.92 7.66 11.12
N ASP A 40 1.98 6.80 10.76
CA ASP A 40 1.86 5.46 11.35
C ASP A 40 2.73 4.45 10.58
N GLU A 41 2.70 3.19 11.02
CA GLU A 41 3.50 2.14 10.40
C GLU A 41 3.13 1.92 8.92
N THR A 42 1.87 2.02 8.59
CA THR A 42 1.40 1.86 7.20
C THR A 42 1.93 3.00 6.34
N ASP A 43 1.89 4.22 6.86
CA ASP A 43 2.42 5.39 6.16
C ASP A 43 3.93 5.26 5.93
N VAL A 44 4.66 4.77 6.92
CA VAL A 44 6.11 4.55 6.82
C VAL A 44 6.44 3.56 5.70
N VAL A 45 5.74 2.45 5.65
CA VAL A 45 5.93 1.43 4.61
C VAL A 45 5.63 2.02 3.24
N ARG A 46 4.57 2.82 3.14
CA ARG A 46 4.18 3.47 1.88
C ARG A 46 5.24 4.47 1.41
N VAL A 47 5.74 5.30 2.30
CA VAL A 47 6.80 6.26 1.97
C VAL A 47 8.08 5.55 1.53
N ARG A 48 8.44 4.48 2.23
CA ARG A 48 9.61 3.68 1.87
C ARG A 48 9.49 3.10 0.47
N LEU A 49 8.32 2.59 0.14
CA LEU A 49 8.03 2.05 -1.19
C LEU A 49 8.12 3.13 -2.27
N ILE A 50 7.57 4.30 -2.01
CA ILE A 50 7.64 5.42 -2.96
C ILE A 50 9.08 5.83 -3.19
N CYS A 51 9.89 5.86 -2.14
CA CYS A 51 11.32 6.15 -2.26
C CYS A 51 12.05 5.11 -3.12
N GLU A 52 11.74 3.83 -2.95
CA GLU A 52 12.32 2.77 -3.78
C GLU A 52 11.94 2.95 -5.25
N LEU A 53 10.68 3.23 -5.51
CA LEU A 53 10.21 3.46 -6.88
C LEU A 53 10.89 4.65 -7.53
N HIS A 54 10.98 5.75 -6.82
CA HIS A 54 11.48 7.00 -7.36
C HIS A 54 13.01 7.02 -7.47
N TYR A 55 13.70 6.65 -6.39
CA TYR A 55 15.16 6.76 -6.34
C TYR A 55 15.90 5.55 -6.88
N GLU A 56 15.39 4.34 -6.68
CA GLU A 56 16.08 3.12 -7.10
C GLU A 56 15.61 2.62 -8.46
N LEU A 57 14.31 2.69 -8.72
CA LEU A 57 13.75 2.23 -9.99
C LEU A 57 13.52 3.36 -10.99
N ALA A 58 13.90 4.58 -10.63
CA ALA A 58 13.83 5.76 -11.49
C ALA A 58 12.42 6.04 -12.04
N VAL A 59 11.38 5.72 -11.28
CA VAL A 59 10.02 6.09 -11.65
C VAL A 59 9.88 7.60 -11.50
N GLU A 60 9.49 8.27 -12.57
CA GLU A 60 9.34 9.72 -12.57
C GLU A 60 8.22 10.17 -11.63
N GLU A 61 8.37 11.35 -11.04
CA GLU A 61 7.38 11.88 -10.10
C GLU A 61 5.97 11.94 -10.67
N GLU A 62 5.85 12.26 -11.94
CA GLU A 62 4.56 12.34 -12.62
C GLU A 62 3.86 10.99 -12.73
N THR A 63 4.64 9.91 -12.76
CA THR A 63 4.15 8.54 -12.87
C THR A 63 3.86 7.90 -11.52
N LEU A 64 4.47 8.40 -10.45
CA LEU A 64 4.29 7.84 -9.11
C LEU A 64 2.82 7.68 -8.68
N PRO A 65 1.93 8.67 -8.88
CA PRO A 65 0.54 8.50 -8.48
C PRO A 65 -0.15 7.32 -9.16
N LEU A 66 0.15 7.07 -10.42
CA LEU A 66 -0.41 5.93 -11.15
C LEU A 66 0.09 4.61 -10.56
N VAL A 67 1.39 4.49 -10.36
CA VAL A 67 2.00 3.27 -9.81
C VAL A 67 1.46 2.98 -8.40
N VAL A 68 1.41 4.01 -7.55
CA VAL A 68 0.91 3.87 -6.17
C VAL A 68 -0.58 3.48 -6.18
N SER A 69 -1.38 4.06 -7.08
CA SER A 69 -2.79 3.71 -7.21
C SER A 69 -2.96 2.24 -7.59
N LEU A 70 -2.16 1.74 -8.53
CA LEU A 70 -2.20 0.33 -8.92
C LEU A 70 -1.78 -0.58 -7.76
N MET A 71 -0.80 -0.19 -6.98
CA MET A 71 -0.37 -0.95 -5.81
C MET A 71 -1.44 -0.98 -4.73
N ASP A 72 -2.16 0.12 -4.53
CA ASP A 72 -3.29 0.17 -3.60
C ASP A 72 -4.39 -0.78 -4.04
N GLN A 73 -4.68 -0.86 -5.34
CA GLN A 73 -5.66 -1.79 -5.88
C GLN A 73 -5.24 -3.24 -5.68
N ILE A 74 -3.96 -3.55 -5.90
CA ILE A 74 -3.42 -4.89 -5.65
C ILE A 74 -3.55 -5.25 -4.17
N TYR A 75 -3.22 -4.31 -3.29
CA TYR A 75 -3.33 -4.51 -1.85
C TYR A 75 -4.78 -4.81 -1.43
N ASP A 76 -5.73 -4.02 -1.94
CA ASP A 76 -7.15 -4.20 -1.65
C ASP A 76 -7.67 -5.53 -2.17
N LEU A 77 -7.27 -5.90 -3.39
CA LEU A 77 -7.64 -7.19 -3.98
C LEU A 77 -7.11 -8.36 -3.16
N ARG A 78 -5.86 -8.30 -2.72
CA ARG A 78 -5.26 -9.33 -1.86
C ARG A 78 -5.99 -9.43 -0.53
N ARG A 79 -6.33 -8.30 0.05
CA ARG A 79 -7.05 -8.24 1.32
C ARG A 79 -8.44 -8.86 1.19
N SER A 80 -9.17 -8.53 0.13
CA SER A 80 -10.47 -9.12 -0.18
C SER A 80 -10.35 -10.61 -0.42
N SER A 81 -9.35 -11.03 -1.18
CA SER A 81 -9.10 -12.44 -1.47
C SER A 81 -8.83 -13.24 -0.19
N ARG A 82 -8.03 -12.69 0.72
CA ARG A 82 -7.75 -13.33 2.00
C ARG A 82 -9.00 -13.45 2.87
N ALA A 83 -9.84 -12.42 2.86
CA ALA A 83 -11.09 -12.42 3.63
C ALA A 83 -12.04 -13.51 3.10
N VAL A 84 -12.17 -13.62 1.79
CA VAL A 84 -13.01 -14.66 1.16
C VAL A 84 -12.43 -16.05 1.47
N ALA A 85 -11.12 -16.22 1.34
CA ALA A 85 -10.47 -17.49 1.64
C ALA A 85 -10.67 -17.91 3.10
N ALA A 86 -10.57 -16.95 4.03
CA ALA A 86 -10.81 -17.22 5.45
C ALA A 86 -12.25 -17.63 5.71
N ALA A 87 -13.21 -16.96 5.05
CA ALA A 87 -14.62 -17.31 5.18
C ALA A 87 -14.91 -18.71 4.64
N ILE A 88 -14.29 -19.10 3.52
CA ILE A 88 -14.41 -20.43 2.94
C ILE A 88 -13.79 -21.48 3.90
N ALA A 89 -12.67 -21.16 4.52
CA ALA A 89 -11.99 -22.05 5.45
C ALA A 89 -12.84 -22.40 6.68
N ASP A 90 -13.81 -21.53 7.04
CA ASP A 90 -14.74 -21.78 8.14
C ASP A 90 -15.89 -22.73 7.76
N GLU A 91 -16.04 -23.03 6.49
CA GLU A 91 -17.08 -23.93 6.00
C GLU A 91 -16.65 -25.41 6.09
N PRO A 92 -17.62 -26.36 6.13
CA PRO A 92 -17.30 -27.77 6.06
C PRO A 92 -16.51 -28.12 4.79
N GLU A 93 -15.65 -29.12 4.88
CA GLU A 93 -14.79 -29.53 3.76
C GLU A 93 -15.57 -29.76 2.48
N GLU A 94 -16.74 -30.37 2.56
CA GLU A 94 -17.61 -30.63 1.40
C GLU A 94 -17.98 -29.32 0.68
N VAL A 95 -18.32 -28.29 1.44
CA VAL A 95 -18.64 -26.96 0.89
C VAL A 95 -17.40 -26.33 0.26
N GLN A 96 -16.26 -26.43 0.92
CA GLN A 96 -15.00 -25.90 0.40
C GLN A 96 -14.66 -26.55 -0.96
N MET A 97 -14.84 -27.85 -1.08
CA MET A 97 -14.56 -28.57 -2.32
C MET A 97 -15.50 -28.14 -3.45
N ARG A 98 -16.78 -27.91 -3.15
CA ARG A 98 -17.75 -27.43 -4.15
C ARG A 98 -17.39 -26.04 -4.64
N ILE A 99 -16.99 -25.15 -3.73
CA ILE A 99 -16.57 -23.80 -4.09
C ILE A 99 -15.32 -23.85 -4.96
N ALA A 100 -14.34 -24.67 -4.59
CA ALA A 100 -13.10 -24.80 -5.36
C ALA A 100 -13.38 -25.31 -6.77
N ALA A 101 -14.24 -26.32 -6.92
CA ALA A 101 -14.62 -26.85 -8.21
C ALA A 101 -15.34 -25.82 -9.09
N ALA A 102 -16.24 -25.04 -8.48
CA ALA A 102 -16.96 -23.97 -9.18
C ALA A 102 -16.02 -22.84 -9.60
N ALA A 103 -15.11 -22.44 -8.71
CA ALA A 103 -14.15 -21.39 -8.98
C ALA A 103 -13.19 -21.76 -10.13
N ALA A 104 -12.81 -23.03 -10.24
CA ALA A 104 -11.92 -23.49 -11.28
C ALA A 104 -12.44 -23.18 -12.68
N LYS A 105 -13.76 -23.16 -12.86
CA LYS A 105 -14.39 -22.82 -14.15
C LYS A 105 -14.15 -21.37 -14.55
N TRP A 106 -14.06 -20.48 -13.58
CA TRP A 106 -13.88 -19.06 -13.80
C TRP A 106 -12.41 -18.64 -13.86
N LEU A 107 -11.50 -19.49 -13.34
CA LEU A 107 -10.07 -19.22 -13.29
C LEU A 107 -9.33 -19.70 -14.55
N ARG A 108 -10.02 -20.31 -15.48
CA ARG A 108 -9.41 -20.74 -16.75
C ARG A 108 -9.00 -19.51 -17.58
N PRO A 109 -7.78 -19.51 -18.14
CA PRO A 109 -7.36 -18.45 -19.05
C PRO A 109 -8.16 -18.43 -20.34
#